data_35a44b32fe899de1fe3c29a8aa87849e
#
_entry.id   35a44b32fe899de1fe3c29a8aa87849e
#
_cell.length_a   1.000
_cell.length_b   1.000
_cell.length_c   1.000
_cell.angle_alpha   90.00
_cell.angle_beta   90.00
_cell.angle_gamma   90.00
#
_symmetry.space_group_name_H-M   'P 1'
#
loop_
_entity.id
_entity.type
_entity.pdbx_description
1 polymer ?
#
loop_
_entity_poly.entity_id
_entity_poly.type
_entity_poly.pdbx_seq_one_letter_code
_entity_poly.pdbx_strand_id
1 'polypeptide(L)'
;MKAAGAFRWTVAATVLAAMLASALSFRADAQSEYMRGDRMPYDAFDRLPRTDIEVPGGTIHVAFAPGDITLPKEKLLDWIRMSARAVTTYYGRFPVASLRLLLVPVDGGRIRGGTTWGYRGAAIRIPLGRDSTEDVLQRDWVMVHEMVHTALPDMPDRHAWLSEGLAVYVEPVARVQAGDLNAREIWQAMMRDMPKGLPQAGDQGLDNTPTWGRKYWGGAMFCLLADIDIRKATNNRLGLQDAMRGVLAAGGSHEQDWPIARILATADKAVGVDVLTRLHNEMGPKPVTPDLAALWRDLGLKRMGEDIEFDDSAPLAAIRKAITAPHVQ
;
A
#
# COMPACT_ATOMS: atom_id res chain seq x y z
N MET A 1 21.91 -13.40 -67.32
CA MET A 1 22.45 -13.29 -65.97
C MET A 1 21.62 -12.23 -65.17
N LYS A 2 20.42 -12.52 -64.67
CA LYS A 2 19.66 -11.67 -63.74
C LYS A 2 18.63 -12.50 -62.94
N ALA A 3 19.11 -13.46 -62.14
CA ALA A 3 18.21 -14.22 -61.25
C ALA A 3 18.83 -14.59 -59.87
N ALA A 4 20.01 -14.10 -59.54
CA ALA A 4 20.71 -14.48 -58.28
C ALA A 4 20.59 -13.44 -57.16
N GLY A 5 20.05 -12.25 -57.43
CA GLY A 5 19.95 -11.16 -56.42
C GLY A 5 18.71 -11.20 -55.52
N ALA A 6 17.57 -11.62 -56.06
CA ALA A 6 16.28 -11.59 -55.32
C ALA A 6 16.17 -12.66 -54.24
N PHE A 7 16.83 -13.82 -54.40
CA PHE A 7 16.77 -14.93 -53.41
C PHE A 7 17.56 -14.67 -52.12
N ARG A 8 18.63 -13.87 -52.18
CA ARG A 8 19.42 -13.54 -50.97
C ARG A 8 18.73 -12.55 -50.02
N TRP A 9 17.93 -11.64 -50.56
CA TRP A 9 17.20 -10.64 -49.74
C TRP A 9 15.98 -11.24 -49.02
N THR A 10 15.30 -12.20 -49.64
CA THR A 10 14.14 -12.89 -49.05
C THR A 10 14.57 -13.79 -47.90
N VAL A 11 15.71 -14.52 -48.01
CA VAL A 11 16.23 -15.39 -46.95
C VAL A 11 16.71 -14.55 -45.75
N ALA A 12 17.39 -13.43 -46.00
CA ALA A 12 17.85 -12.54 -44.92
C ALA A 12 16.68 -11.90 -44.16
N ALA A 13 15.61 -11.47 -44.85
CA ALA A 13 14.41 -10.91 -44.24
C ALA A 13 13.65 -11.95 -43.42
N THR A 14 13.56 -13.20 -43.88
CA THR A 14 12.88 -14.28 -43.17
C THR A 14 13.64 -14.72 -41.91
N VAL A 15 14.98 -14.78 -42.00
CA VAL A 15 15.83 -15.10 -40.82
C VAL A 15 15.76 -13.98 -39.78
N LEU A 16 15.78 -12.71 -40.19
CA LEU A 16 15.65 -11.57 -39.28
C LEU A 16 14.24 -11.54 -38.62
N ALA A 17 13.18 -11.82 -39.36
CA ALA A 17 11.82 -11.93 -38.85
C ALA A 17 11.66 -13.10 -37.86
N ALA A 18 12.27 -14.26 -38.18
CA ALA A 18 12.28 -15.42 -37.27
C ALA A 18 13.09 -15.16 -35.98
N MET A 19 14.24 -14.48 -36.08
CA MET A 19 15.01 -14.08 -34.89
C MET A 19 14.26 -13.05 -34.04
N LEU A 20 13.57 -12.08 -34.64
CA LEU A 20 12.75 -11.12 -33.93
C LEU A 20 11.53 -11.78 -33.27
N ALA A 21 10.87 -12.70 -33.96
CA ALA A 21 9.74 -13.46 -33.40
C ALA A 21 10.20 -14.37 -32.23
N SER A 22 11.36 -15.03 -32.37
CA SER A 22 11.96 -15.86 -31.32
C SER A 22 12.36 -15.02 -30.11
N ALA A 23 12.93 -13.82 -30.31
CA ALA A 23 13.32 -12.91 -29.26
C ALA A 23 12.10 -12.33 -28.52
N LEU A 24 11.02 -12.03 -29.26
CA LEU A 24 9.74 -11.58 -28.68
C LEU A 24 9.04 -12.68 -27.89
N SER A 25 9.04 -13.92 -28.40
CA SER A 25 8.50 -15.08 -27.68
C SER A 25 9.29 -15.39 -26.42
N PHE A 26 10.61 -15.35 -26.48
CA PHE A 26 11.48 -15.57 -25.32
C PHE A 26 11.32 -14.47 -24.26
N ARG A 27 11.13 -13.21 -24.68
CA ARG A 27 10.82 -12.10 -23.74
C ARG A 27 9.44 -12.25 -23.09
N ALA A 28 8.42 -12.65 -23.83
CA ALA A 28 7.08 -12.90 -23.32
C ALA A 28 7.06 -14.07 -22.32
N ASP A 29 7.78 -15.15 -22.63
CA ASP A 29 7.90 -16.31 -21.73
C ASP A 29 8.71 -15.98 -20.47
N ALA A 30 9.80 -15.24 -20.60
CA ALA A 30 10.60 -14.78 -19.45
C ALA A 30 9.77 -13.87 -18.53
N GLN A 31 8.99 -12.93 -19.08
CA GLN A 31 8.13 -12.04 -18.31
C GLN A 31 6.98 -12.81 -17.63
N SER A 32 6.46 -13.87 -18.27
CA SER A 32 5.40 -14.71 -17.73
C SER A 32 5.83 -15.44 -16.46
N GLU A 33 7.11 -15.81 -16.29
CA GLU A 33 7.62 -16.47 -15.09
C GLU A 33 7.45 -15.58 -13.84
N TYR A 34 7.68 -14.26 -13.98
CA TYR A 34 7.63 -13.31 -12.87
C TYR A 34 6.22 -12.78 -12.59
N MET A 35 5.28 -12.94 -13.53
CA MET A 35 3.90 -12.49 -13.41
C MET A 35 2.89 -13.64 -13.28
N ARG A 36 3.33 -14.89 -13.39
CA ARG A 36 2.44 -16.05 -13.42
C ARG A 36 1.85 -16.34 -12.03
N GLY A 37 0.51 -16.30 -11.93
CA GLY A 37 -0.26 -16.71 -10.75
C GLY A 37 -0.23 -15.71 -9.58
N ASP A 38 -0.90 -16.12 -8.50
CA ASP A 38 -1.09 -15.35 -7.27
C ASP A 38 0.03 -15.60 -6.24
N ARG A 39 1.19 -16.07 -6.68
CA ARG A 39 2.33 -16.40 -5.82
C ARG A 39 3.55 -15.58 -6.17
N MET A 40 4.32 -15.22 -5.14
CA MET A 40 5.65 -14.64 -5.35
C MET A 40 6.58 -15.67 -5.99
N PRO A 41 7.27 -15.36 -7.10
CA PRO A 41 8.24 -16.25 -7.74
C PRO A 41 9.60 -16.20 -7.00
N TYR A 42 9.65 -16.67 -5.75
CA TYR A 42 10.85 -16.58 -4.90
C TYR A 42 12.09 -17.18 -5.56
N ASP A 43 11.96 -18.37 -6.15
CA ASP A 43 13.12 -19.05 -6.76
C ASP A 43 13.63 -18.32 -8.01
N ALA A 44 12.74 -17.66 -8.76
CA ALA A 44 13.13 -16.79 -9.86
C ALA A 44 13.76 -15.48 -9.37
N PHE A 45 13.19 -14.88 -8.31
CA PHE A 45 13.76 -13.71 -7.66
C PHE A 45 15.20 -13.96 -7.18
N ASP A 46 15.44 -15.10 -6.51
CA ASP A 46 16.74 -15.41 -5.93
C ASP A 46 17.84 -15.60 -6.98
N ARG A 47 17.50 -15.81 -8.27
CA ARG A 47 18.45 -15.87 -9.40
C ARG A 47 18.77 -14.50 -10.00
N LEU A 48 18.01 -13.45 -9.67
CA LEU A 48 18.21 -12.12 -10.24
C LEU A 48 19.34 -11.36 -9.51
N PRO A 49 20.07 -10.48 -10.23
CA PRO A 49 20.94 -9.50 -9.59
C PRO A 49 20.11 -8.57 -8.68
N ARG A 50 20.60 -8.31 -7.49
CA ARG A 50 19.95 -7.48 -6.47
C ARG A 50 20.70 -6.20 -6.21
N THR A 51 19.98 -5.19 -5.76
CA THR A 51 20.50 -3.96 -5.17
C THR A 51 19.89 -3.82 -3.80
N ASP A 52 20.70 -3.72 -2.77
CA ASP A 52 20.24 -3.61 -1.41
C ASP A 52 20.07 -2.13 -1.03
N ILE A 53 18.95 -1.83 -0.37
CA ILE A 53 18.63 -0.53 0.22
C ILE A 53 18.49 -0.75 1.71
N GLU A 54 19.45 -0.20 2.48
CA GLU A 54 19.37 -0.19 3.94
C GLU A 54 18.36 0.85 4.40
N VAL A 55 17.49 0.44 5.33
CA VAL A 55 16.48 1.28 5.96
C VAL A 55 16.51 1.07 7.47
N PRO A 56 16.09 2.03 8.30
CA PRO A 56 16.02 1.83 9.75
C PRO A 56 15.17 0.60 10.11
N GLY A 57 15.80 -0.46 10.59
CA GLY A 57 15.13 -1.70 11.00
C GLY A 57 15.11 -2.83 9.98
N GLY A 58 15.72 -2.67 8.77
CA GLY A 58 15.77 -3.74 7.78
C GLY A 58 16.51 -3.41 6.50
N THR A 59 16.50 -4.36 5.58
CA THR A 59 17.10 -4.24 4.24
C THR A 59 16.06 -4.59 3.18
N ILE A 60 15.94 -3.77 2.13
CA ILE A 60 15.12 -4.03 0.96
C ILE A 60 16.01 -4.56 -0.16
N HIS A 61 15.82 -5.82 -0.53
CA HIS A 61 16.51 -6.47 -1.64
C HIS A 61 15.73 -6.24 -2.93
N VAL A 62 16.19 -5.29 -3.76
CA VAL A 62 15.50 -4.91 -4.99
C VAL A 62 16.02 -5.73 -6.16
N ALA A 63 15.13 -6.41 -6.88
CA ALA A 63 15.42 -7.08 -8.14
C ALA A 63 14.50 -6.56 -9.25
N PHE A 64 15.05 -6.53 -10.46
CA PHE A 64 14.31 -6.18 -11.68
C PHE A 64 14.19 -7.43 -12.53
N ALA A 65 12.94 -7.83 -12.84
CA ALA A 65 12.70 -8.88 -13.79
C ALA A 65 13.21 -8.47 -15.21
N PRO A 66 13.53 -9.41 -16.09
CA PRO A 66 13.99 -9.09 -17.46
C PRO A 66 12.99 -8.21 -18.21
N GLY A 67 13.50 -7.19 -18.88
CA GLY A 67 12.73 -6.22 -19.67
C GLY A 67 13.33 -4.82 -19.55
N ASP A 68 12.99 -3.98 -20.51
CA ASP A 68 13.49 -2.61 -20.55
C ASP A 68 12.55 -1.69 -19.76
N ILE A 69 13.11 -0.75 -19.01
CA ILE A 69 12.40 0.35 -18.33
C ILE A 69 13.06 1.64 -18.81
N THR A 70 12.26 2.60 -19.24
CA THR A 70 12.76 3.87 -19.78
C THR A 70 13.46 4.73 -18.73
N LEU A 71 12.97 4.69 -17.49
CA LEU A 71 13.55 5.45 -16.38
C LEU A 71 14.91 4.88 -15.97
N PRO A 72 15.87 5.77 -15.64
CA PRO A 72 17.12 5.36 -15.02
C PRO A 72 16.88 4.59 -13.72
N LYS A 73 17.68 3.54 -13.49
CA LYS A 73 17.58 2.69 -12.29
C LYS A 73 17.60 3.52 -10.99
N GLU A 74 18.47 4.54 -10.91
CA GLU A 74 18.56 5.38 -9.71
C GLU A 74 17.24 6.09 -9.38
N LYS A 75 16.45 6.52 -10.36
CA LYS A 75 15.14 7.12 -10.14
C LYS A 75 14.14 6.12 -9.51
N LEU A 76 14.23 4.86 -9.91
CA LEU A 76 13.44 3.78 -9.32
C LEU A 76 13.89 3.48 -7.89
N LEU A 77 15.19 3.48 -7.64
CA LEU A 77 15.71 3.29 -6.29
C LEU A 77 15.36 4.47 -5.36
N ASP A 78 15.37 5.70 -5.87
CA ASP A 78 14.94 6.88 -5.11
C ASP A 78 13.46 6.83 -4.74
N TRP A 79 12.60 6.40 -5.66
CA TRP A 79 11.18 6.13 -5.40
C TRP A 79 10.97 5.09 -4.29
N ILE A 80 11.73 3.98 -4.32
CA ILE A 80 11.69 2.95 -3.27
C ILE A 80 12.15 3.52 -1.92
N ARG A 81 13.25 4.29 -1.89
CA ARG A 81 13.75 4.95 -0.66
C ARG A 81 12.74 5.92 -0.07
N MET A 82 12.09 6.74 -0.91
CA MET A 82 11.04 7.67 -0.49
C MET A 82 9.86 6.92 0.14
N SER A 83 9.39 5.85 -0.52
CA SER A 83 8.29 5.03 -0.02
C SER A 83 8.62 4.34 1.31
N ALA A 84 9.83 3.77 1.41
CA ALA A 84 10.30 3.14 2.65
C ALA A 84 10.46 4.16 3.79
N ARG A 85 10.88 5.40 3.49
CA ARG A 85 10.95 6.50 4.47
C ARG A 85 9.57 6.83 5.02
N ALA A 86 8.54 6.93 4.19
CA ALA A 86 7.18 7.18 4.65
C ALA A 86 6.71 6.09 5.64
N VAL A 87 6.89 4.81 5.30
CA VAL A 87 6.56 3.68 6.17
C VAL A 87 7.37 3.71 7.47
N THR A 88 8.68 3.95 7.37
CA THR A 88 9.56 4.03 8.55
C THR A 88 9.16 5.18 9.48
N THR A 89 8.77 6.33 8.91
CA THR A 89 8.28 7.48 9.68
C THR A 89 7.04 7.13 10.50
N TYR A 90 6.06 6.46 9.88
CA TYR A 90 4.83 6.06 10.55
C TYR A 90 5.07 5.00 11.62
N TYR A 91 5.82 3.94 11.29
CA TYR A 91 6.02 2.80 12.21
C TYR A 91 7.23 2.95 13.16
N GLY A 92 8.07 3.98 12.98
CA GLY A 92 9.30 4.19 13.78
C GLY A 92 10.47 3.31 13.33
N ARG A 93 10.24 2.30 12.51
CA ARG A 93 11.21 1.43 11.84
C ARG A 93 10.57 0.78 10.62
N PHE A 94 11.35 0.21 9.74
CA PHE A 94 10.81 -0.64 8.69
C PHE A 94 10.20 -1.91 9.31
N PRO A 95 9.02 -2.37 8.85
CA PRO A 95 8.25 -3.40 9.56
C PRO A 95 8.96 -4.77 9.64
N VAL A 96 9.72 -5.13 8.60
CA VAL A 96 10.39 -6.44 8.49
C VAL A 96 11.90 -6.25 8.35
N ALA A 97 12.67 -7.22 8.86
CA ALA A 97 14.13 -7.15 8.79
C ALA A 97 14.68 -7.34 7.36
N SER A 98 13.94 -8.04 6.51
CA SER A 98 14.31 -8.32 5.13
C SER A 98 13.08 -8.29 4.24
N LEU A 99 13.11 -7.50 3.17
CA LEU A 99 12.04 -7.44 2.17
C LEU A 99 12.60 -7.76 0.79
N ARG A 100 12.00 -8.72 0.09
CA ARG A 100 12.24 -8.96 -1.34
C ARG A 100 11.30 -8.08 -2.16
N LEU A 101 11.85 -7.14 -2.94
CA LEU A 101 11.07 -6.27 -3.81
C LEU A 101 11.38 -6.57 -5.29
N LEU A 102 10.38 -7.12 -5.98
CA LEU A 102 10.47 -7.46 -7.40
C LEU A 102 9.72 -6.43 -8.24
N LEU A 103 10.43 -5.70 -9.08
CA LEU A 103 9.84 -4.85 -10.10
C LEU A 103 9.78 -5.62 -11.43
N VAL A 104 8.56 -5.73 -11.99
CA VAL A 104 8.34 -6.44 -13.26
C VAL A 104 7.95 -5.44 -14.33
N PRO A 105 8.80 -5.21 -15.36
CA PRO A 105 8.44 -4.33 -16.47
C PRO A 105 7.23 -4.86 -17.21
N VAL A 106 6.20 -4.02 -17.41
CA VAL A 106 4.99 -4.33 -18.18
C VAL A 106 4.72 -3.22 -19.20
N ASP A 107 3.89 -3.50 -20.19
CA ASP A 107 3.54 -2.49 -21.20
C ASP A 107 2.75 -1.32 -20.59
N GLY A 108 3.06 -0.11 -21.06
CA GLY A 108 2.43 1.14 -20.68
C GLY A 108 3.24 1.99 -19.71
N GLY A 109 2.65 3.12 -19.30
CA GLY A 109 3.30 4.15 -18.50
C GLY A 109 2.70 4.31 -17.10
N ARG A 110 2.18 3.24 -16.47
CA ARG A 110 1.52 3.31 -15.15
C ARG A 110 1.95 2.18 -14.24
N ILE A 111 1.86 2.42 -12.94
CA ILE A 111 1.89 1.39 -11.91
C ILE A 111 0.43 0.96 -11.69
N ARG A 112 0.12 -0.33 -11.89
CA ARG A 112 -1.26 -0.82 -11.91
C ARG A 112 -1.72 -1.48 -10.61
N GLY A 113 -0.80 -1.70 -9.68
CA GLY A 113 -1.02 -2.37 -8.41
C GLY A 113 0.23 -3.10 -7.97
N GLY A 114 0.15 -3.74 -6.83
CA GLY A 114 1.19 -4.59 -6.27
C GLY A 114 0.57 -5.82 -5.62
N THR A 115 1.40 -6.64 -5.02
CA THR A 115 0.98 -7.74 -4.16
C THR A 115 2.07 -8.02 -3.15
N THR A 116 1.66 -8.17 -1.90
CA THR A 116 2.54 -8.47 -0.76
C THR A 116 2.30 -9.88 -0.25
N TRP A 117 3.35 -10.60 0.09
CA TRP A 117 3.34 -11.96 0.66
C TRP A 117 4.28 -12.07 1.85
N GLY A 118 3.95 -12.97 2.79
CA GLY A 118 4.75 -13.26 3.99
C GLY A 118 5.22 -14.72 4.12
N TYR A 119 4.65 -15.66 3.37
CA TYR A 119 4.75 -17.11 3.61
C TYR A 119 6.16 -17.74 3.45
N ARG A 120 7.10 -17.09 2.79
CA ARG A 120 8.53 -17.48 2.67
C ARG A 120 9.45 -16.29 2.98
N GLY A 121 9.06 -15.46 3.92
CA GLY A 121 9.64 -14.15 4.18
C GLY A 121 8.93 -13.06 3.38
N ALA A 122 8.98 -11.83 3.87
CA ALA A 122 8.29 -10.70 3.26
C ALA A 122 8.75 -10.45 1.84
N ALA A 123 7.79 -10.30 0.92
CA ALA A 123 8.06 -10.03 -0.48
C ALA A 123 6.96 -9.16 -1.09
N ILE A 124 7.34 -8.26 -1.99
CA ILE A 124 6.44 -7.42 -2.77
C ILE A 124 6.79 -7.56 -4.25
N ARG A 125 5.75 -7.69 -5.09
CA ARG A 125 5.88 -7.63 -6.55
C ARG A 125 5.08 -6.44 -7.08
N ILE A 126 5.73 -5.61 -7.88
CA ILE A 126 5.09 -4.45 -8.52
C ILE A 126 5.25 -4.54 -10.04
N PRO A 127 4.14 -4.70 -10.78
CA PRO A 127 4.13 -4.48 -12.22
C PRO A 127 4.34 -2.99 -12.52
N LEU A 128 5.49 -2.65 -13.10
CA LEU A 128 5.88 -1.29 -13.43
C LEU A 128 5.79 -1.07 -14.94
N GLY A 129 4.98 -0.11 -15.36
CA GLY A 129 4.91 0.29 -16.77
C GLY A 129 6.27 0.74 -17.28
N ARG A 130 6.76 0.13 -18.37
CA ARG A 130 8.10 0.41 -18.93
C ARG A 130 8.30 1.87 -19.34
N ASP A 131 7.20 2.56 -19.69
CA ASP A 131 7.18 3.95 -20.12
C ASP A 131 6.74 4.91 -18.99
N SER A 132 6.78 4.46 -17.73
CA SER A 132 6.49 5.31 -16.57
C SER A 132 7.47 6.48 -16.51
N THR A 133 6.96 7.63 -16.05
CA THR A 133 7.75 8.86 -15.87
C THR A 133 8.02 9.12 -14.38
N GLU A 134 8.94 10.03 -14.07
CA GLU A 134 9.20 10.46 -12.68
C GLU A 134 7.93 10.99 -12.00
N ASP A 135 7.08 11.69 -12.74
CA ASP A 135 5.81 12.22 -12.27
C ASP A 135 4.82 11.08 -11.85
N VAL A 136 4.84 9.94 -12.57
CA VAL A 136 4.09 8.74 -12.18
C VAL A 136 4.61 8.17 -10.87
N LEU A 137 5.94 8.12 -10.69
CA LEU A 137 6.55 7.63 -9.45
C LEU A 137 6.26 8.54 -8.25
N GLN A 138 6.31 9.86 -8.43
CA GLN A 138 6.02 10.83 -7.38
C GLN A 138 4.57 10.77 -6.87
N ARG A 139 3.63 10.48 -7.80
CA ARG A 139 2.20 10.34 -7.47
C ARG A 139 1.79 8.93 -7.09
N ASP A 140 2.73 7.98 -7.16
CA ASP A 140 2.43 6.60 -6.84
C ASP A 140 2.06 6.42 -5.36
N TRP A 141 1.02 5.68 -5.13
CA TRP A 141 0.56 5.25 -3.81
C TRP A 141 0.80 3.75 -3.58
N VAL A 142 1.00 2.97 -4.65
CA VAL A 142 1.04 1.50 -4.60
C VAL A 142 2.20 1.01 -3.77
N MET A 143 3.42 1.57 -3.97
CA MET A 143 4.60 1.10 -3.25
C MET A 143 4.44 1.25 -1.72
N VAL A 144 3.94 2.40 -1.26
CA VAL A 144 3.72 2.62 0.18
C VAL A 144 2.60 1.73 0.69
N HIS A 145 1.51 1.57 -0.06
CA HIS A 145 0.39 0.68 0.28
C HIS A 145 0.88 -0.77 0.48
N GLU A 146 1.65 -1.30 -0.46
CA GLU A 146 2.20 -2.65 -0.37
C GLU A 146 3.22 -2.78 0.78
N MET A 147 4.02 -1.77 1.03
CA MET A 147 4.93 -1.78 2.18
C MET A 147 4.18 -1.74 3.51
N VAL A 148 3.03 -1.06 3.60
CA VAL A 148 2.19 -1.05 4.81
C VAL A 148 1.68 -2.45 5.15
N HIS A 149 1.33 -3.27 4.16
CA HIS A 149 0.92 -4.66 4.41
C HIS A 149 1.97 -5.45 5.19
N THR A 150 3.26 -5.16 5.01
CA THR A 150 4.33 -5.85 5.76
C THR A 150 4.25 -5.63 7.27
N ALA A 151 3.54 -4.61 7.72
CA ALA A 151 3.42 -4.23 9.14
C ALA A 151 2.28 -4.91 9.90
N LEU A 152 1.46 -5.72 9.23
CA LEU A 152 0.31 -6.38 9.86
C LEU A 152 0.41 -7.90 9.65
N PRO A 153 0.18 -8.73 10.69
CA PRO A 153 0.09 -10.17 10.53
C PRO A 153 -0.94 -10.59 9.49
N ASP A 154 -0.67 -11.67 8.78
CA ASP A 154 -1.65 -12.30 7.91
C ASP A 154 -2.81 -12.87 8.73
N MET A 155 -4.00 -12.90 8.15
CA MET A 155 -5.23 -13.29 8.81
C MET A 155 -6.21 -13.90 7.80
N PRO A 156 -7.24 -14.65 8.26
CA PRO A 156 -8.25 -15.21 7.36
C PRO A 156 -8.91 -14.17 6.46
N ASP A 157 -9.16 -14.51 5.20
CA ASP A 157 -9.68 -13.62 4.14
C ASP A 157 -10.91 -12.79 4.54
N ARG A 158 -11.77 -13.31 5.41
CA ARG A 158 -12.93 -12.57 5.90
C ARG A 158 -12.55 -11.29 6.65
N HIS A 159 -11.32 -11.19 7.13
CA HIS A 159 -10.78 -10.02 7.82
C HIS A 159 -9.81 -9.20 6.95
N ALA A 160 -9.70 -9.53 5.66
CA ALA A 160 -8.84 -8.77 4.73
C ALA A 160 -9.19 -7.28 4.66
N TRP A 161 -10.40 -6.90 5.08
CA TRP A 161 -10.82 -5.50 5.22
C TRP A 161 -9.95 -4.71 6.22
N LEU A 162 -9.39 -5.37 7.25
CA LEU A 162 -8.49 -4.71 8.20
C LEU A 162 -7.14 -4.42 7.56
N SER A 163 -6.58 -5.39 6.83
CA SER A 163 -5.29 -5.23 6.13
C SER A 163 -5.38 -4.17 5.04
N GLU A 164 -6.38 -4.29 4.14
CA GLU A 164 -6.57 -3.32 3.05
C GLU A 164 -6.96 -1.93 3.57
N GLY A 165 -7.88 -1.90 4.53
CA GLY A 165 -8.32 -0.63 5.13
C GLY A 165 -7.20 0.08 5.87
N LEU A 166 -6.33 -0.66 6.57
CA LEU A 166 -5.14 -0.09 7.20
C LEU A 166 -4.19 0.49 6.14
N ALA A 167 -3.93 -0.24 5.05
CA ALA A 167 -3.07 0.24 3.98
C ALA A 167 -3.65 1.50 3.31
N VAL A 168 -4.96 1.54 3.01
CA VAL A 168 -5.64 2.72 2.45
C VAL A 168 -5.61 3.93 3.38
N TYR A 169 -5.69 3.71 4.70
CA TYR A 169 -5.64 4.80 5.67
C TYR A 169 -4.22 5.28 5.94
N VAL A 170 -3.28 4.35 6.15
CA VAL A 170 -1.91 4.67 6.58
C VAL A 170 -1.06 5.22 5.43
N GLU A 171 -1.21 4.71 4.20
CA GLU A 171 -0.42 5.16 3.05
C GLU A 171 -0.38 6.68 2.93
N PRO A 172 -1.51 7.39 2.78
CA PRO A 172 -1.48 8.84 2.62
C PRO A 172 -1.05 9.57 3.90
N VAL A 173 -1.41 9.06 5.08
CA VAL A 173 -1.01 9.67 6.36
C VAL A 173 0.50 9.58 6.54
N ALA A 174 1.10 8.42 6.28
CA ALA A 174 2.56 8.22 6.37
C ALA A 174 3.33 9.15 5.42
N ARG A 175 2.83 9.32 4.20
CA ARG A 175 3.44 10.22 3.22
C ARG A 175 3.34 11.69 3.62
N VAL A 176 2.25 12.13 4.24
CA VAL A 176 2.17 13.49 4.80
C VAL A 176 3.12 13.66 5.97
N GLN A 177 3.18 12.69 6.89
CA GLN A 177 4.10 12.73 8.03
C GLN A 177 5.58 12.76 7.59
N ALA A 178 5.90 12.13 6.45
CA ALA A 178 7.22 12.14 5.84
C ALA A 178 7.51 13.40 4.99
N GLY A 179 6.51 14.27 4.77
CA GLY A 179 6.63 15.49 3.98
C GLY A 179 6.51 15.29 2.46
N ASP A 180 6.01 14.13 2.00
CA ASP A 180 5.86 13.78 0.57
C ASP A 180 4.50 14.21 0.00
N LEU A 181 3.49 14.44 0.85
CA LEU A 181 2.15 14.89 0.48
C LEU A 181 1.69 16.07 1.34
N ASN A 182 0.68 16.77 0.84
CA ASN A 182 0.02 17.85 1.57
C ASN A 182 -1.18 17.32 2.37
N ALA A 183 -1.30 17.70 3.64
CA ALA A 183 -2.42 17.31 4.50
C ALA A 183 -3.80 17.67 3.90
N ARG A 184 -3.93 18.82 3.22
CA ARG A 184 -5.18 19.24 2.58
C ARG A 184 -5.63 18.22 1.53
N GLU A 185 -4.71 17.77 0.69
CA GLU A 185 -5.01 16.83 -0.40
C GLU A 185 -5.53 15.49 0.14
N ILE A 186 -4.93 14.97 1.21
CA ILE A 186 -5.38 13.69 1.76
C ILE A 186 -6.72 13.80 2.48
N TRP A 187 -6.97 14.89 3.22
CA TRP A 187 -8.27 15.10 3.84
C TRP A 187 -9.38 15.31 2.79
N GLN A 188 -9.08 16.01 1.70
CA GLN A 188 -9.98 16.13 0.57
C GLN A 188 -10.29 14.77 -0.07
N ALA A 189 -9.27 13.94 -0.29
CA ALA A 189 -9.44 12.58 -0.80
C ALA A 189 -10.26 11.71 0.16
N MET A 190 -10.00 11.76 1.47
CA MET A 190 -10.78 11.03 2.47
C MET A 190 -12.25 11.46 2.48
N MET A 191 -12.54 12.78 2.44
CA MET A 191 -13.93 13.26 2.37
C MET A 191 -14.66 12.81 1.09
N ARG A 192 -13.95 12.71 -0.04
CA ARG A 192 -14.52 12.28 -1.32
C ARG A 192 -14.77 10.77 -1.35
N ASP A 193 -13.85 9.98 -0.85
CA ASP A 193 -13.77 8.54 -1.11
C ASP A 193 -14.27 7.67 0.06
N MET A 194 -14.20 8.15 1.31
CA MET A 194 -14.68 7.42 2.48
C MET A 194 -16.15 6.97 2.37
N PRO A 195 -17.09 7.74 1.75
CA PRO A 195 -18.47 7.28 1.55
C PRO A 195 -18.60 5.99 0.74
N LYS A 196 -17.59 5.60 -0.07
CA LYS A 196 -17.57 4.32 -0.80
C LYS A 196 -17.55 3.10 0.14
N GLY A 197 -17.11 3.30 1.38
CA GLY A 197 -17.06 2.28 2.43
C GLY A 197 -18.33 2.15 3.28
N LEU A 198 -19.35 2.99 3.06
CA LEU A 198 -20.60 2.90 3.80
C LEU A 198 -21.37 1.62 3.46
N PRO A 199 -22.11 1.03 4.42
CA PRO A 199 -22.95 -0.12 4.16
C PRO A 199 -23.97 0.15 3.05
N GLN A 200 -24.18 -0.86 2.20
CA GLN A 200 -25.20 -0.88 1.17
C GLN A 200 -26.31 -1.87 1.54
N ALA A 201 -27.39 -1.91 0.78
CA ALA A 201 -28.46 -2.90 0.97
C ALA A 201 -27.89 -4.33 0.98
N GLY A 202 -28.21 -5.10 2.01
CA GLY A 202 -27.70 -6.47 2.20
C GLY A 202 -26.36 -6.58 2.92
N ASP A 203 -25.75 -5.46 3.36
CA ASP A 203 -24.52 -5.48 4.16
C ASP A 203 -24.72 -6.22 5.49
N GLN A 204 -23.76 -7.04 5.86
CA GLN A 204 -23.77 -7.85 7.09
C GLN A 204 -22.57 -7.55 8.01
N GLY A 205 -21.98 -6.36 7.88
CA GLY A 205 -20.78 -5.95 8.62
C GLY A 205 -19.48 -6.24 7.87
N LEU A 206 -18.38 -5.70 8.39
CA LEU A 206 -17.07 -5.76 7.73
C LEU A 206 -16.57 -7.20 7.55
N ASP A 207 -16.82 -8.09 8.52
CA ASP A 207 -16.39 -9.50 8.49
C ASP A 207 -17.18 -10.35 7.47
N ASN A 208 -18.35 -9.89 7.03
CA ASN A 208 -19.28 -10.70 6.27
C ASN A 208 -19.67 -10.07 4.91
N THR A 209 -19.10 -8.90 4.58
CA THR A 209 -19.42 -8.18 3.35
C THR A 209 -18.15 -7.86 2.54
N PRO A 210 -17.61 -8.84 1.77
CA PRO A 210 -16.33 -8.72 1.09
C PRO A 210 -16.41 -7.93 -0.23
N THR A 211 -17.21 -6.84 -0.28
CA THR A 211 -17.25 -5.95 -1.43
C THR A 211 -16.01 -5.04 -1.44
N TRP A 212 -15.61 -4.58 -2.64
CA TRP A 212 -14.47 -3.67 -2.77
C TRP A 212 -14.60 -2.43 -1.87
N GLY A 213 -15.76 -1.77 -1.86
CA GLY A 213 -15.99 -0.59 -1.03
C GLY A 213 -15.83 -0.88 0.46
N ARG A 214 -16.39 -2.00 0.94
CA ARG A 214 -16.31 -2.39 2.36
C ARG A 214 -14.90 -2.81 2.75
N LYS A 215 -14.22 -3.56 1.87
CA LYS A 215 -12.87 -4.05 2.12
C LYS A 215 -11.87 -2.89 2.23
N TYR A 216 -11.85 -1.98 1.28
CA TYR A 216 -10.89 -0.88 1.23
C TYR A 216 -11.35 0.33 2.07
N TRP A 217 -12.47 0.92 1.71
CA TRP A 217 -12.92 2.18 2.34
C TRP A 217 -13.69 1.96 3.65
N GLY A 218 -14.39 0.84 3.81
CA GLY A 218 -14.98 0.44 5.09
C GLY A 218 -13.92 0.16 6.14
N GLY A 219 -12.85 -0.55 5.76
CA GLY A 219 -11.68 -0.76 6.59
C GLY A 219 -10.92 0.52 6.90
N ALA A 220 -10.71 1.41 5.92
CA ALA A 220 -10.10 2.72 6.16
C ALA A 220 -10.93 3.60 7.11
N MET A 221 -12.25 3.52 7.00
CA MET A 221 -13.18 4.20 7.93
C MET A 221 -13.04 3.67 9.36
N PHE A 222 -12.96 2.34 9.52
CA PHE A 222 -12.65 1.73 10.82
C PHE A 222 -11.33 2.28 11.39
N CYS A 223 -10.28 2.36 10.60
CA CYS A 223 -8.97 2.87 11.02
C CYS A 223 -9.03 4.36 11.41
N LEU A 224 -9.73 5.19 10.64
CA LEU A 224 -9.92 6.62 10.98
C LEU A 224 -10.67 6.79 12.30
N LEU A 225 -11.78 6.04 12.49
CA LEU A 225 -12.55 6.08 13.72
C LEU A 225 -11.72 5.60 14.92
N ALA A 226 -10.92 4.53 14.73
CA ALA A 226 -10.02 4.04 15.76
C ALA A 226 -8.96 5.07 16.14
N ASP A 227 -8.31 5.73 15.16
CA ASP A 227 -7.31 6.77 15.44
C ASP A 227 -7.92 7.94 16.22
N ILE A 228 -9.10 8.41 15.81
CA ILE A 228 -9.82 9.49 16.51
C ILE A 228 -10.18 9.08 17.93
N ASP A 229 -10.72 7.89 18.14
CA ASP A 229 -11.18 7.46 19.46
C ASP A 229 -10.01 7.16 20.40
N ILE A 230 -8.91 6.59 19.92
CA ILE A 230 -7.67 6.45 20.69
C ILE A 230 -7.17 7.84 21.13
N ARG A 231 -7.12 8.80 20.21
CA ARG A 231 -6.68 10.17 20.51
C ARG A 231 -7.60 10.86 21.51
N LYS A 232 -8.91 10.71 21.41
CA LYS A 232 -9.87 11.22 22.42
C LYS A 232 -9.60 10.60 23.79
N ALA A 233 -9.48 9.27 23.87
CA ALA A 233 -9.28 8.55 25.14
C ALA A 233 -7.93 8.84 25.79
N THR A 234 -6.91 9.21 24.99
CA THR A 234 -5.54 9.48 25.48
C THR A 234 -5.18 10.97 25.53
N ASN A 235 -6.16 11.86 25.43
CA ASN A 235 -5.92 13.31 25.33
C ASN A 235 -4.92 13.68 24.22
N ASN A 236 -5.11 13.07 23.04
CA ASN A 236 -4.32 13.25 21.83
C ASN A 236 -2.81 12.88 21.97
N ARG A 237 -2.44 12.07 22.97
CA ARG A 237 -1.07 11.63 23.21
C ARG A 237 -0.68 10.42 22.38
N LEU A 238 -1.62 9.52 22.12
CA LEU A 238 -1.45 8.30 21.33
C LEU A 238 -2.47 8.26 20.20
N GLY A 239 -2.12 7.61 19.09
CA GLY A 239 -2.98 7.38 17.95
C GLY A 239 -2.89 5.96 17.41
N LEU A 240 -3.51 5.69 16.28
CA LEU A 240 -3.48 4.38 15.62
C LEU A 240 -2.04 3.96 15.30
N GLN A 241 -1.15 4.89 14.95
CA GLN A 241 0.26 4.59 14.71
C GLN A 241 0.95 3.95 15.92
N ASP A 242 0.63 4.37 17.15
CA ASP A 242 1.21 3.81 18.37
C ASP A 242 0.66 2.41 18.63
N ALA A 243 -0.63 2.20 18.38
CA ALA A 243 -1.26 0.89 18.42
C ALA A 243 -0.58 -0.10 17.46
N MET A 244 -0.34 0.32 16.20
CA MET A 244 0.31 -0.52 15.19
C MET A 244 1.81 -0.74 15.47
N ARG A 245 2.52 0.25 16.01
CA ARG A 245 3.88 0.07 16.54
C ARG A 245 3.92 -0.98 17.65
N GLY A 246 2.89 -1.03 18.50
CA GLY A 246 2.74 -2.06 19.52
C GLY A 246 2.56 -3.47 18.95
N VAL A 247 1.82 -3.62 17.85
CA VAL A 247 1.69 -4.90 17.14
C VAL A 247 3.04 -5.36 16.61
N LEU A 248 3.80 -4.46 15.95
CA LEU A 248 5.15 -4.74 15.47
C LEU A 248 6.13 -5.08 16.60
N ALA A 249 6.07 -4.37 17.73
CA ALA A 249 6.92 -4.63 18.90
C ALA A 249 6.63 -6.00 19.53
N ALA A 250 5.40 -6.51 19.41
CA ALA A 250 4.99 -7.84 19.83
C ALA A 250 5.36 -8.95 18.82
N GLY A 251 6.06 -8.61 17.73
CA GLY A 251 6.48 -9.55 16.68
C GLY A 251 5.43 -9.76 15.59
N GLY A 252 4.38 -8.93 15.54
CA GLY A 252 3.36 -9.00 14.50
C GLY A 252 3.85 -8.35 13.20
N SER A 253 4.05 -9.13 12.15
CA SER A 253 4.33 -8.69 10.79
C SER A 253 3.66 -9.62 9.80
N HIS A 254 3.65 -9.31 8.52
CA HIS A 254 3.05 -10.15 7.47
C HIS A 254 3.69 -11.54 7.34
N GLU A 255 4.81 -11.77 7.98
CA GLU A 255 5.46 -13.09 8.09
C GLU A 255 4.83 -14.00 9.15
N GLN A 256 3.81 -13.52 9.87
CA GLN A 256 3.14 -14.22 10.96
C GLN A 256 1.63 -14.32 10.71
N ASP A 257 1.04 -15.46 11.03
CA ASP A 257 -0.41 -15.68 11.00
C ASP A 257 -0.99 -15.42 12.39
N TRP A 258 -1.78 -14.35 12.55
CA TRP A 258 -2.47 -14.08 13.81
C TRP A 258 -3.99 -13.98 13.60
N PRO A 259 -4.80 -14.52 14.52
CA PRO A 259 -6.23 -14.24 14.52
C PRO A 259 -6.46 -12.75 14.79
N ILE A 260 -7.47 -12.15 14.16
CA ILE A 260 -7.80 -10.72 14.30
C ILE A 260 -7.92 -10.30 15.76
N ALA A 261 -8.53 -11.13 16.61
CA ALA A 261 -8.68 -10.83 18.04
C ALA A 261 -7.34 -10.59 18.75
N ARG A 262 -6.27 -11.33 18.37
CA ARG A 262 -4.93 -11.12 18.89
C ARG A 262 -4.34 -9.79 18.40
N ILE A 263 -4.54 -9.46 17.15
CA ILE A 263 -4.05 -8.19 16.56
C ILE A 263 -4.67 -7.02 17.31
N LEU A 264 -6.00 -7.00 17.42
CA LEU A 264 -6.75 -5.90 18.05
C LEU A 264 -6.41 -5.77 19.55
N ALA A 265 -6.38 -6.88 20.29
CA ALA A 265 -6.04 -6.87 21.69
C ALA A 265 -4.58 -6.42 21.95
N THR A 266 -3.64 -6.77 21.06
CA THR A 266 -2.25 -6.32 21.14
C THR A 266 -2.14 -4.82 20.89
N ALA A 267 -2.87 -4.32 19.88
CA ALA A 267 -2.94 -2.91 19.54
C ALA A 267 -3.57 -2.09 20.67
N ASP A 268 -4.70 -2.53 21.21
CA ASP A 268 -5.39 -1.90 22.35
C ASP A 268 -4.49 -1.84 23.59
N LYS A 269 -3.80 -2.93 23.90
CA LYS A 269 -2.84 -2.99 25.01
C LYS A 269 -1.72 -1.96 24.86
N ALA A 270 -1.23 -1.73 23.65
CA ALA A 270 -0.14 -0.80 23.41
C ALA A 270 -0.53 0.65 23.68
N VAL A 271 -1.79 1.01 23.45
CA VAL A 271 -2.31 2.37 23.69
C VAL A 271 -3.08 2.50 25.01
N GLY A 272 -3.30 1.38 25.72
CA GLY A 272 -3.95 1.36 27.04
C GLY A 272 -5.46 1.63 27.02
N VAL A 273 -6.11 1.42 25.86
CA VAL A 273 -7.56 1.59 25.66
C VAL A 273 -8.10 0.49 24.76
N ASP A 274 -9.36 0.10 24.88
CA ASP A 274 -10.00 -1.02 24.18
C ASP A 274 -10.76 -0.59 22.89
N VAL A 275 -10.25 0.40 22.21
CA VAL A 275 -10.94 1.05 21.08
C VAL A 275 -11.10 0.13 19.87
N LEU A 276 -10.00 -0.54 19.46
CA LEU A 276 -10.05 -1.39 18.25
C LEU A 276 -10.95 -2.62 18.46
N THR A 277 -10.83 -3.27 19.61
CA THR A 277 -11.69 -4.41 19.97
C THR A 277 -13.16 -4.00 20.05
N ARG A 278 -13.47 -2.87 20.67
CA ARG A 278 -14.84 -2.34 20.75
C ARG A 278 -15.41 -2.03 19.36
N LEU A 279 -14.67 -1.29 18.54
CA LEU A 279 -15.13 -0.95 17.17
C LEU A 279 -15.32 -2.21 16.30
N HIS A 280 -14.46 -3.21 16.45
CA HIS A 280 -14.63 -4.47 15.72
C HIS A 280 -15.91 -5.20 16.17
N ASN A 281 -16.19 -5.27 17.47
CA ASN A 281 -17.43 -5.87 17.99
C ASN A 281 -18.69 -5.14 17.48
N GLU A 282 -18.58 -3.85 17.18
CA GLU A 282 -19.67 -3.04 16.63
C GLU A 282 -19.81 -3.19 15.10
N MET A 283 -18.70 -3.07 14.35
CA MET A 283 -18.70 -2.93 12.89
C MET A 283 -18.40 -4.24 12.14
N GLY A 284 -17.78 -5.22 12.80
CA GLY A 284 -17.42 -6.51 12.22
C GLY A 284 -18.65 -7.35 11.88
N PRO A 285 -19.53 -7.68 12.86
CA PRO A 285 -20.64 -8.60 12.66
C PRO A 285 -21.91 -7.98 12.06
N LYS A 286 -22.03 -6.65 12.00
CA LYS A 286 -23.23 -5.96 11.52
C LYS A 286 -22.91 -4.65 10.83
N PRO A 287 -23.80 -4.16 9.94
CA PRO A 287 -23.64 -2.88 9.29
C PRO A 287 -23.76 -1.73 10.31
N VAL A 288 -22.78 -0.84 10.31
CA VAL A 288 -22.79 0.43 11.05
C VAL A 288 -22.55 1.55 10.06
N THR A 289 -23.40 2.57 10.10
CA THR A 289 -23.30 3.76 9.25
C THR A 289 -22.85 4.95 10.10
N PRO A 290 -21.56 5.30 10.12
CA PRO A 290 -21.08 6.50 10.80
C PRO A 290 -21.65 7.76 10.15
N ASP A 291 -21.94 8.78 10.98
CA ASP A 291 -22.30 10.10 10.48
C ASP A 291 -21.03 10.84 10.00
N LEU A 292 -20.70 10.62 8.73
CA LEU A 292 -19.53 11.27 8.12
C LEU A 292 -19.67 12.78 8.06
N ALA A 293 -20.90 13.33 7.93
CA ALA A 293 -21.10 14.77 7.89
C ALA A 293 -20.77 15.41 9.24
N ALA A 294 -21.22 14.79 10.34
CA ALA A 294 -20.84 15.22 11.69
C ALA A 294 -19.32 15.04 11.91
N LEU A 295 -18.75 13.92 11.51
CA LEU A 295 -17.31 13.64 11.65
C LEU A 295 -16.45 14.71 10.96
N TRP A 296 -16.77 15.05 9.71
CA TRP A 296 -16.02 16.08 8.97
C TRP A 296 -16.15 17.46 9.60
N ARG A 297 -17.36 17.83 10.02
CA ARG A 297 -17.59 19.07 10.74
C ARG A 297 -16.78 19.15 12.03
N ASP A 298 -16.78 18.09 12.82
CA ASP A 298 -16.10 18.06 14.11
C ASP A 298 -14.57 18.06 13.95
N LEU A 299 -14.04 17.45 12.87
CA LEU A 299 -12.64 17.56 12.46
C LEU A 299 -12.31 18.94 11.87
N GLY A 300 -13.29 19.81 11.64
CA GLY A 300 -13.11 21.13 11.04
C GLY A 300 -12.81 21.09 9.56
N LEU A 301 -13.43 20.15 8.82
CA LEU A 301 -13.30 20.01 7.38
C LEU A 301 -14.54 20.60 6.70
N LYS A 302 -14.38 21.68 5.98
CA LYS A 302 -15.47 22.35 5.24
C LYS A 302 -15.26 22.17 3.74
N ARG A 303 -16.25 21.69 3.01
CA ARG A 303 -16.20 21.57 1.55
C ARG A 303 -16.42 22.93 0.91
N MET A 304 -15.52 23.32 0.00
CA MET A 304 -15.55 24.55 -0.78
C MET A 304 -15.52 24.21 -2.29
N GLY A 305 -16.66 23.76 -2.81
CA GLY A 305 -16.72 23.22 -4.17
C GLY A 305 -15.94 21.89 -4.27
N GLU A 306 -14.89 21.87 -5.06
CA GLU A 306 -13.98 20.71 -5.18
C GLU A 306 -12.83 20.73 -4.17
N ASP A 307 -12.61 21.83 -3.47
CA ASP A 307 -11.57 21.99 -2.44
C ASP A 307 -12.16 21.88 -1.03
N ILE A 308 -11.31 21.93 -0.01
CA ILE A 308 -11.68 21.96 1.40
C ILE A 308 -11.01 23.13 2.12
N GLU A 309 -11.65 23.61 3.16
CA GLU A 309 -11.11 24.59 4.11
C GLU A 309 -11.01 23.97 5.50
N PHE A 310 -9.98 24.33 6.26
CA PHE A 310 -9.78 23.89 7.64
C PHE A 310 -10.32 24.93 8.62
N ASP A 311 -11.21 24.47 9.52
CA ASP A 311 -11.65 25.22 10.69
C ASP A 311 -10.86 24.74 11.90
N ASP A 312 -9.91 25.52 12.33
CA ASP A 312 -9.04 25.21 13.47
C ASP A 312 -9.73 25.42 14.82
N SER A 313 -10.94 25.98 14.86
CA SER A 313 -11.77 26.12 16.06
C SER A 313 -12.68 24.91 16.33
N ALA A 314 -12.75 23.96 15.38
CA ALA A 314 -13.60 22.79 15.49
C ALA A 314 -13.17 21.84 16.65
N PRO A 315 -14.11 21.11 17.27
CA PRO A 315 -13.83 20.30 18.46
C PRO A 315 -12.70 19.28 18.32
N LEU A 316 -12.53 18.71 17.13
CA LEU A 316 -11.50 17.70 16.83
C LEU A 316 -10.38 18.23 15.91
N ALA A 317 -10.26 19.55 15.73
CA ALA A 317 -9.22 20.15 14.88
C ALA A 317 -7.80 19.79 15.37
N ALA A 318 -7.59 19.69 16.67
CA ALA A 318 -6.31 19.26 17.25
C ALA A 318 -5.98 17.80 16.89
N ILE A 319 -6.98 16.92 16.84
CA ILE A 319 -6.83 15.52 16.42
C ILE A 319 -6.53 15.45 14.93
N ARG A 320 -7.27 16.18 14.08
CA ARG A 320 -6.96 16.27 12.64
C ARG A 320 -5.52 16.66 12.40
N LYS A 321 -5.03 17.70 13.07
CA LYS A 321 -3.63 18.17 12.97
C LYS A 321 -2.64 17.09 13.40
N ALA A 322 -2.93 16.42 14.51
CA ALA A 322 -2.03 15.39 15.06
C ALA A 322 -1.92 14.15 14.15
N ILE A 323 -3.01 13.73 13.47
CA ILE A 323 -2.99 12.63 12.50
C ILE A 323 -2.00 12.92 11.37
N THR A 324 -1.96 14.15 10.89
CA THR A 324 -1.14 14.56 9.73
C THR A 324 0.06 15.44 10.11
N ALA A 325 0.43 15.47 11.40
CA ALA A 325 1.59 16.22 11.85
C ALA A 325 2.88 15.63 11.24
N PRO A 326 3.78 16.46 10.69
CA PRO A 326 5.10 16.00 10.29
C PRO A 326 5.80 15.36 11.50
N HIS A 327 6.42 14.20 11.28
CA HIS A 327 7.23 13.57 12.31
C HIS A 327 8.61 14.25 12.29
N VAL A 328 8.84 15.15 13.24
CA VAL A 328 10.18 15.73 13.43
C VAL A 328 11.04 14.63 14.08
N GLN A 329 11.99 14.11 13.30
CA GLN A 329 13.02 13.18 13.80
C GLN A 329 14.03 13.91 14.67
#